data_7c0e7d1d37b13d6bf071d8001c79f2da
#
_entry.id   7c0e7d1d37b13d6bf071d8001c79f2da
#
_cell.length_a   1.000
_cell.length_b   1.000
_cell.length_c   1.000
_cell.angle_alpha   90.00
_cell.angle_beta   90.00
_cell.angle_gamma   90.00
#
_symmetry.space_group_name_H-M   'P 1'
#
loop_
_entity.id
_entity.type
_entity.pdbx_description
1 polymer ?
#
loop_
_entity_poly.entity_id
_entity_poly.type
_entity_poly.pdbx_seq_one_letter_code
_entity_poly.pdbx_strand_id
1 'polypeptide(L)'
;MGYKIITDSTIDMDHKMIEELGLTVVPLRFTIDGKTYKDKADLSDMPTETFYAKLREGKMSTTSQINADEFTRVFEPVLQGGEDVLYIAFSSGLSGTCQSAFIARDELKEKYPERKICVFDSLCASLGEGLLVYHAAMLKRAGTDIDSLYKWLGENVLKLCHWFTVDDLNHLKRGGRVSATAALVGTLLGVKPVLHVDDEGHLIPVSKVRGRRQSLDALVQKMEETAIQPADQTVFISHGDCLADAEYVANRVREKFGVKNIYINFIGPVIGAHSGPGTVALFFIGEHR
;
A
#
# COMPACT_ATOMS: atom_id res chain seq x y z
N MET A 1 -0.10 13.66 25.65
CA MET A 1 -0.61 14.53 24.58
C MET A 1 -1.20 13.64 23.50
N GLY A 2 -2.28 14.08 22.82
CA GLY A 2 -2.87 13.35 21.71
C GLY A 2 -1.99 13.48 20.45
N TYR A 3 -2.12 12.52 19.54
CA TYR A 3 -1.50 12.61 18.21
C TYR A 3 -2.45 12.08 17.14
N LYS A 4 -2.27 12.51 15.89
CA LYS A 4 -2.99 11.98 14.73
C LYS A 4 -2.11 11.04 13.93
N ILE A 5 -2.69 9.90 13.51
CA ILE A 5 -2.10 9.07 12.45
C ILE A 5 -2.61 9.60 11.13
N ILE A 6 -1.67 10.01 10.28
CA ILE A 6 -1.90 10.47 8.93
C ILE A 6 -1.19 9.48 8.00
N THR A 7 -1.79 9.20 6.87
CA THR A 7 -1.22 8.37 5.81
C THR A 7 -1.66 8.92 4.45
N ASP A 8 -1.38 8.23 3.38
CA ASP A 8 -1.80 8.65 2.04
C ASP A 8 -2.69 7.60 1.34
N SER A 9 -3.24 7.95 0.20
CA SER A 9 -4.26 7.11 -0.47
C SER A 9 -3.74 5.77 -0.97
N THR A 10 -2.41 5.57 -1.01
CA THR A 10 -1.83 4.30 -1.46
C THR A 10 -2.00 3.15 -0.46
N ILE A 11 -2.59 3.40 0.72
CA ILE A 11 -3.02 2.34 1.65
C ILE A 11 -4.12 1.45 1.10
N ASP A 12 -4.83 1.88 0.06
CA ASP A 12 -5.92 1.14 -0.61
C ASP A 12 -7.04 0.63 0.33
N MET A 13 -7.24 1.28 1.47
CA MET A 13 -8.36 1.00 2.38
C MET A 13 -9.63 1.68 1.91
N ASP A 14 -10.78 1.06 2.16
CA ASP A 14 -12.08 1.70 1.93
C ASP A 14 -12.38 2.81 2.98
N HIS A 15 -13.31 3.67 2.61
CA HIS A 15 -13.71 4.82 3.43
C HIS A 15 -14.16 4.40 4.84
N LYS A 16 -14.91 3.30 4.94
CA LYS A 16 -15.44 2.80 6.21
C LYS A 16 -14.31 2.40 7.17
N MET A 17 -13.32 1.65 6.69
CA MET A 17 -12.17 1.26 7.52
C MET A 17 -11.34 2.47 7.94
N ILE A 18 -11.14 3.45 7.05
CA ILE A 18 -10.45 4.71 7.37
C ILE A 18 -11.16 5.46 8.49
N GLU A 19 -12.48 5.60 8.43
CA GLU A 19 -13.28 6.24 9.49
C GLU A 19 -13.22 5.44 10.81
N GLU A 20 -13.43 4.14 10.75
CA GLU A 20 -13.35 3.25 11.92
C GLU A 20 -11.99 3.33 12.61
N LEU A 21 -10.90 3.45 11.87
CA LEU A 21 -9.54 3.57 12.42
C LEU A 21 -9.20 5.00 12.86
N GLY A 22 -10.00 5.99 12.51
CA GLY A 22 -9.77 7.40 12.84
C GLY A 22 -8.55 7.98 12.14
N LEU A 23 -8.32 7.58 10.90
CA LEU A 23 -7.19 7.99 10.08
C LEU A 23 -7.48 9.27 9.30
N THR A 24 -6.43 10.05 9.05
CA THR A 24 -6.44 11.12 8.05
C THR A 24 -5.67 10.66 6.83
N VAL A 25 -6.30 10.64 5.66
CA VAL A 25 -5.69 10.16 4.41
C VAL A 25 -5.49 11.32 3.44
N VAL A 26 -4.25 11.53 3.00
CA VAL A 26 -3.90 12.54 2.01
C VAL A 26 -3.96 11.93 0.62
N PRO A 27 -4.82 12.43 -0.29
CA PRO A 27 -4.98 11.81 -1.60
C PRO A 27 -3.84 12.16 -2.55
N LEU A 28 -3.19 11.15 -3.14
CA LEU A 28 -2.37 11.31 -4.34
C LEU A 28 -3.27 11.62 -5.54
N ARG A 29 -2.65 11.86 -6.69
CA ARG A 29 -3.36 12.13 -7.95
C ARG A 29 -2.97 11.14 -9.03
N PHE A 30 -3.94 10.87 -9.90
CA PHE A 30 -3.72 10.16 -11.15
C PHE A 30 -4.35 10.93 -12.32
N THR A 31 -3.77 10.78 -13.49
CA THR A 31 -4.25 11.40 -14.72
C THR A 31 -4.57 10.31 -15.73
N ILE A 32 -5.78 10.32 -16.26
CA ILE A 32 -6.24 9.42 -17.32
C ILE A 32 -7.13 10.19 -18.30
N ASP A 33 -7.03 9.92 -19.59
CA ASP A 33 -7.74 10.67 -20.65
C ASP A 33 -7.50 12.20 -20.58
N GLY A 34 -6.30 12.63 -20.18
CA GLY A 34 -5.95 14.05 -20.07
C GLY A 34 -6.58 14.79 -18.88
N LYS A 35 -7.33 14.09 -18.03
CA LYS A 35 -7.95 14.68 -16.83
C LYS A 35 -7.31 14.12 -15.55
N THR A 36 -7.01 15.01 -14.60
CA THR A 36 -6.42 14.67 -13.31
C THR A 36 -7.52 14.54 -12.25
N TYR A 37 -7.42 13.48 -11.45
CA TYR A 37 -8.32 13.12 -10.36
C TYR A 37 -7.53 12.94 -9.08
N LYS A 38 -8.18 13.12 -7.93
CA LYS A 38 -7.65 12.72 -6.63
C LYS A 38 -8.06 11.28 -6.34
N ASP A 39 -7.13 10.51 -5.82
CA ASP A 39 -7.39 9.16 -5.34
C ASP A 39 -7.99 9.23 -3.93
N LYS A 40 -9.32 9.26 -3.87
CA LYS A 40 -10.08 9.40 -2.63
C LYS A 40 -10.79 8.11 -2.27
N ALA A 41 -10.72 7.72 -1.01
CA ALA A 41 -11.35 6.51 -0.50
C ALA A 41 -12.90 6.51 -0.61
N ASP A 42 -13.52 7.69 -0.68
CA ASP A 42 -14.96 7.85 -0.93
C ASP A 42 -15.36 7.71 -2.40
N LEU A 43 -14.37 7.50 -3.29
CA LEU A 43 -14.53 7.32 -4.73
C LEU A 43 -15.24 8.48 -5.45
N SER A 44 -15.35 9.65 -4.81
CA SER A 44 -16.12 10.80 -5.32
C SER A 44 -15.57 11.40 -6.61
N ASP A 45 -14.25 11.27 -6.87
CA ASP A 45 -13.63 11.77 -8.09
C ASP A 45 -13.77 10.78 -9.26
N MET A 46 -13.58 9.47 -9.00
CA MET A 46 -13.74 8.39 -9.97
C MET A 46 -13.94 7.04 -9.26
N PRO A 47 -15.01 6.28 -9.57
CA PRO A 47 -15.16 4.90 -9.11
C PRO A 47 -14.01 4.02 -9.62
N THR A 48 -13.50 3.13 -8.76
CA THR A 48 -12.35 2.27 -9.08
C THR A 48 -12.63 1.36 -10.27
N GLU A 49 -13.85 0.83 -10.40
CA GLU A 49 -14.27 0.00 -11.54
C GLU A 49 -14.21 0.79 -12.86
N THR A 50 -14.60 2.07 -12.84
CA THR A 50 -14.50 2.96 -14.01
C THR A 50 -13.05 3.18 -14.42
N PHE A 51 -12.15 3.35 -13.46
CA PHE A 51 -10.72 3.46 -13.72
C PHE A 51 -10.17 2.20 -14.41
N TYR A 52 -10.47 1.01 -13.86
CA TYR A 52 -10.01 -0.26 -14.45
C TYR A 52 -10.64 -0.57 -15.81
N ALA A 53 -11.91 -0.19 -16.03
CA ALA A 53 -12.54 -0.30 -17.35
C ALA A 53 -11.76 0.50 -18.41
N LYS A 54 -11.36 1.74 -18.09
CA LYS A 54 -10.53 2.58 -18.97
C LYS A 54 -9.15 1.95 -19.24
N LEU A 55 -8.50 1.35 -18.23
CA LEU A 55 -7.24 0.65 -18.45
C LEU A 55 -7.40 -0.54 -19.40
N ARG A 56 -8.52 -1.29 -19.31
CA ARG A 56 -8.83 -2.41 -20.24
C ARG A 56 -9.11 -1.94 -21.66
N GLU A 57 -9.61 -0.72 -21.83
CA GLU A 57 -9.74 -0.06 -23.14
C GLU A 57 -8.39 0.39 -23.71
N GLY A 58 -7.28 0.15 -23.00
CA GLY A 58 -5.93 0.54 -23.43
C GLY A 58 -5.56 1.98 -23.07
N LYS A 59 -6.38 2.68 -22.27
CA LYS A 59 -6.03 4.01 -21.80
C LYS A 59 -4.83 3.96 -20.86
N MET A 60 -3.99 4.98 -20.95
CA MET A 60 -2.80 5.11 -20.11
C MET A 60 -3.10 6.04 -18.94
N SER A 61 -2.65 5.64 -17.75
CA SER A 61 -2.70 6.49 -16.57
C SER A 61 -1.28 6.82 -16.09
N THR A 62 -1.11 8.04 -15.57
CA THR A 62 0.09 8.50 -14.88
C THR A 62 -0.27 9.00 -13.49
N THR A 63 0.69 9.08 -12.58
CA THR A 63 0.47 9.50 -11.20
C THR A 63 1.38 10.65 -10.82
N SER A 64 0.99 11.42 -9.82
CA SER A 64 1.82 12.45 -9.22
C SER A 64 1.84 12.31 -7.70
N GLN A 65 3.04 12.53 -7.13
CA GLN A 65 3.26 12.55 -5.69
C GLN A 65 2.55 13.73 -5.01
N ILE A 66 2.37 13.65 -3.70
CA ILE A 66 1.99 14.77 -2.85
C ILE A 66 3.21 15.67 -2.66
N ASN A 67 3.06 16.98 -2.77
CA ASN A 67 4.14 17.94 -2.54
C ASN A 67 4.19 18.44 -1.08
N ALA A 68 5.25 19.14 -0.70
CA ALA A 68 5.46 19.62 0.66
C ALA A 68 4.37 20.60 1.13
N ASP A 69 3.91 21.50 0.25
CA ASP A 69 2.84 22.46 0.58
C ASP A 69 1.52 21.74 0.93
N GLU A 70 1.23 20.63 0.26
CA GLU A 70 0.03 19.82 0.56
C GLU A 70 0.15 19.16 1.92
N PHE A 71 1.32 18.62 2.28
CA PHE A 71 1.58 18.10 3.63
C PHE A 71 1.48 19.18 4.70
N THR A 72 2.05 20.37 4.45
CA THR A 72 1.94 21.51 5.36
C THR A 72 0.48 21.85 5.65
N ARG A 73 -0.38 21.92 4.62
CA ARG A 73 -1.82 22.19 4.79
C ARG A 73 -2.56 21.12 5.60
N VAL A 74 -2.05 19.91 5.65
CA VAL A 74 -2.66 18.80 6.42
C VAL A 74 -2.08 18.71 7.83
N PHE A 75 -0.78 18.88 8.00
CA PHE A 75 -0.11 18.76 9.30
C PHE A 75 -0.36 19.97 10.20
N GLU A 76 -0.27 21.18 9.63
CA GLU A 76 -0.33 22.40 10.40
C GLU A 76 -1.61 22.58 11.23
N PRO A 77 -2.84 22.31 10.72
CA PRO A 77 -4.04 22.38 11.54
C PRO A 77 -4.05 21.42 12.75
N VAL A 78 -3.42 20.24 12.62
CA VAL A 78 -3.27 19.28 13.72
C VAL A 78 -2.37 19.86 14.81
N LEU A 79 -1.23 20.42 14.40
CA LEU A 79 -0.27 21.05 15.32
C LEU A 79 -0.89 22.27 16.03
N GLN A 80 -1.61 23.13 15.30
CA GLN A 80 -2.37 24.25 15.84
C GLN A 80 -3.43 23.82 16.85
N GLY A 81 -4.05 22.66 16.63
CA GLY A 81 -4.98 22.01 17.55
C GLY A 81 -4.33 21.43 18.80
N GLY A 82 -2.99 21.51 18.93
CA GLY A 82 -2.25 21.01 20.10
C GLY A 82 -1.98 19.51 20.07
N GLU A 83 -2.17 18.83 18.94
CA GLU A 83 -1.85 17.41 18.76
C GLU A 83 -0.55 17.22 17.97
N ASP A 84 0.12 16.10 18.19
CA ASP A 84 1.30 15.69 17.45
C ASP A 84 0.92 14.95 16.15
N VAL A 85 1.84 14.81 15.21
CA VAL A 85 1.62 14.15 13.92
C VAL A 85 2.52 12.92 13.79
N LEU A 86 1.92 11.77 13.46
CA LEU A 86 2.61 10.60 12.95
C LEU A 86 2.10 10.34 11.52
N TYR A 87 2.93 10.61 10.52
CA TYR A 87 2.67 10.27 9.13
C TYR A 87 3.39 8.97 8.77
N ILE A 88 2.61 7.97 8.34
CA ILE A 88 3.11 6.70 7.81
C ILE A 88 2.98 6.81 6.29
N ALA A 89 4.11 6.79 5.61
CA ALA A 89 4.24 7.14 4.20
C ALA A 89 4.30 5.91 3.28
N PHE A 90 3.79 6.04 2.09
CA PHE A 90 4.10 5.20 0.95
C PHE A 90 5.61 5.04 0.75
N SER A 91 6.07 3.85 0.35
CA SER A 91 7.49 3.54 0.14
C SER A 91 8.24 4.63 -0.64
N SER A 92 9.35 5.11 -0.07
CA SER A 92 10.28 6.01 -0.75
C SER A 92 10.97 5.37 -1.96
N GLY A 93 11.06 4.03 -2.00
CA GLY A 93 11.55 3.28 -3.15
C GLY A 93 10.62 3.34 -4.39
N LEU A 94 9.37 3.80 -4.21
CA LEU A 94 8.35 3.85 -5.26
C LEU A 94 7.89 5.26 -5.61
N SER A 95 8.00 6.22 -4.68
CA SER A 95 7.48 7.58 -4.82
C SER A 95 8.27 8.60 -4.01
N GLY A 96 8.42 9.83 -4.53
CA GLY A 96 8.96 10.97 -3.78
C GLY A 96 8.01 11.54 -2.70
N THR A 97 6.83 10.95 -2.47
CA THR A 97 5.83 11.42 -1.51
C THR A 97 6.41 11.51 -0.09
N CYS A 98 7.12 10.47 0.36
CA CYS A 98 7.76 10.43 1.67
C CYS A 98 8.78 11.58 1.83
N GLN A 99 9.60 11.85 0.81
CA GLN A 99 10.56 12.96 0.84
C GLN A 99 9.88 14.32 0.95
N SER A 100 8.75 14.52 0.27
CA SER A 100 7.96 15.75 0.39
C SER A 100 7.42 15.96 1.82
N ALA A 101 7.03 14.87 2.50
CA ALA A 101 6.59 14.93 3.90
C ALA A 101 7.74 15.27 4.85
N PHE A 102 8.97 14.80 4.60
CA PHE A 102 10.14 15.19 5.37
C PHE A 102 10.43 16.70 5.25
N ILE A 103 10.31 17.28 4.04
CA ILE A 103 10.47 18.70 3.82
C ILE A 103 9.44 19.50 4.65
N ALA A 104 8.15 19.16 4.53
CA ALA A 104 7.09 19.81 5.30
C ALA A 104 7.28 19.68 6.82
N ARG A 105 7.73 18.50 7.29
CA ARG A 105 8.08 18.28 8.70
C ARG A 105 9.16 19.26 9.16
N ASP A 106 10.24 19.40 8.40
CA ASP A 106 11.39 20.21 8.82
C ASP A 106 11.02 21.70 8.88
N GLU A 107 10.25 22.22 7.93
CA GLU A 107 9.69 23.56 7.94
C GLU A 107 8.74 23.79 9.14
N LEU A 108 7.84 22.85 9.41
CA LEU A 108 6.88 22.95 10.50
C LEU A 108 7.52 22.80 11.89
N LYS A 109 8.62 22.07 12.03
CA LYS A 109 9.37 21.99 13.29
C LYS A 109 9.95 23.33 13.74
N GLU A 110 10.36 24.19 12.82
CA GLU A 110 10.82 25.54 13.16
C GLU A 110 9.69 26.37 13.73
N LYS A 111 8.47 26.21 13.21
CA LYS A 111 7.28 26.94 13.61
C LYS A 111 6.60 26.41 14.89
N TYR A 112 6.68 25.09 15.10
CA TYR A 112 6.05 24.37 16.22
C TYR A 112 7.07 23.51 16.99
N PRO A 113 8.09 24.13 17.63
CA PRO A 113 9.20 23.39 18.26
C PRO A 113 8.75 22.50 19.43
N GLU A 114 7.60 22.79 20.05
CA GLU A 114 7.02 21.99 21.13
C GLU A 114 6.21 20.78 20.65
N ARG A 115 5.98 20.64 19.34
CA ARG A 115 5.20 19.56 18.75
C ARG A 115 6.10 18.46 18.17
N LYS A 116 5.63 17.22 18.26
CA LYS A 116 6.26 16.08 17.58
C LYS A 116 5.66 15.91 16.19
N ILE A 117 6.52 15.86 15.19
CA ILE A 117 6.15 15.57 13.81
C ILE A 117 7.03 14.40 13.37
N CYS A 118 6.46 13.21 13.38
CA CYS A 118 7.12 11.97 12.99
C CYS A 118 6.69 11.60 11.57
N VAL A 119 7.65 11.42 10.66
CA VAL A 119 7.44 10.87 9.32
C VAL A 119 8.12 9.51 9.29
N PHE A 120 7.37 8.47 8.98
CA PHE A 120 7.84 7.10 8.91
C PHE A 120 7.70 6.57 7.48
N ASP A 121 8.81 6.18 6.86
CA ASP A 121 8.81 5.49 5.58
C ASP A 121 8.39 4.03 5.81
N SER A 122 7.24 3.64 5.29
CA SER A 122 6.74 2.28 5.49
C SER A 122 7.49 1.24 4.67
N LEU A 123 8.19 1.65 3.62
CA LEU A 123 8.76 0.75 2.62
C LEU A 123 7.71 -0.24 2.07
N CYS A 124 6.44 0.15 2.10
CA CYS A 124 5.26 -0.65 1.78
C CYS A 124 4.43 0.02 0.68
N ALA A 125 3.52 -0.73 0.10
CA ALA A 125 2.57 -0.27 -0.91
C ALA A 125 1.22 -0.97 -0.76
N SER A 126 0.15 -0.33 -1.26
CA SER A 126 -1.20 -0.90 -1.30
C SER A 126 -1.67 -1.33 0.10
N LEU A 127 -2.47 -2.36 0.20
CA LEU A 127 -2.91 -2.90 1.50
C LEU A 127 -1.76 -3.45 2.37
N GLY A 128 -0.52 -3.50 1.89
CA GLY A 128 0.65 -3.75 2.75
C GLY A 128 0.97 -2.56 3.63
N GLU A 129 0.98 -1.35 3.07
CA GLU A 129 1.02 -0.12 3.85
C GLU A 129 -0.24 -0.03 4.73
N GLY A 130 -1.42 -0.35 4.16
CA GLY A 130 -2.67 -0.43 4.89
C GLY A 130 -2.59 -1.33 6.12
N LEU A 131 -2.02 -2.53 6.02
CA LEU A 131 -1.87 -3.47 7.15
C LEU A 131 -0.95 -2.90 8.24
N LEU A 132 0.14 -2.22 7.87
CA LEU A 132 1.02 -1.54 8.82
C LEU A 132 0.28 -0.42 9.57
N VAL A 133 -0.48 0.41 8.83
CA VAL A 133 -1.31 1.49 9.36
C VAL A 133 -2.44 0.95 10.25
N TYR A 134 -3.06 -0.18 9.87
CA TYR A 134 -4.05 -0.88 10.69
C TYR A 134 -3.47 -1.26 12.06
N HIS A 135 -2.31 -1.91 12.09
CA HIS A 135 -1.66 -2.26 13.35
C HIS A 135 -1.29 -1.02 14.18
N ALA A 136 -0.78 0.03 13.54
CA ALA A 136 -0.47 1.30 14.20
C ALA A 136 -1.72 1.93 14.85
N ALA A 137 -2.86 1.92 14.15
CA ALA A 137 -4.12 2.44 14.67
C ALA A 137 -4.64 1.61 15.86
N MET A 138 -4.52 0.29 15.80
CA MET A 138 -4.92 -0.61 16.89
C MET A 138 -4.05 -0.40 18.14
N LEU A 139 -2.73 -0.24 17.98
CA LEU A 139 -1.82 0.07 19.08
C LEU A 139 -2.11 1.43 19.70
N LYS A 140 -2.37 2.45 18.88
CA LYS A 140 -2.81 3.77 19.36
C LYS A 140 -4.09 3.67 20.19
N ARG A 141 -5.10 2.90 19.74
CA ARG A 141 -6.34 2.66 20.49
C ARG A 141 -6.10 1.95 21.84
N ALA A 142 -5.07 1.10 21.89
CA ALA A 142 -4.63 0.45 23.13
C ALA A 142 -3.85 1.39 24.07
N GLY A 143 -3.65 2.66 23.66
CA GLY A 143 -3.01 3.70 24.48
C GLY A 143 -1.51 3.87 24.26
N THR A 144 -0.94 3.28 23.19
CA THR A 144 0.48 3.45 22.84
C THR A 144 0.77 4.91 22.48
N ASP A 145 1.78 5.51 23.08
CA ASP A 145 2.24 6.86 22.76
C ASP A 145 2.99 6.90 21.42
N ILE A 146 3.20 8.12 20.89
CA ILE A 146 3.77 8.32 19.56
C ILE A 146 5.21 7.79 19.43
N ASP A 147 6.04 7.93 20.46
CA ASP A 147 7.44 7.49 20.43
C ASP A 147 7.53 5.96 20.44
N SER A 148 6.75 5.34 21.31
CA SER A 148 6.63 3.87 21.39
C SER A 148 6.08 3.29 20.11
N LEU A 149 5.09 3.95 19.49
CA LEU A 149 4.52 3.51 18.22
C LEU A 149 5.52 3.68 17.07
N TYR A 150 6.24 4.79 17.01
CA TYR A 150 7.29 5.02 15.99
C TYR A 150 8.40 3.96 16.09
N LYS A 151 8.82 3.63 17.31
CA LYS A 151 9.78 2.54 17.55
C LYS A 151 9.24 1.19 17.08
N TRP A 152 7.98 0.88 17.43
CA TRP A 152 7.33 -0.37 17.01
C TRP A 152 7.28 -0.50 15.48
N LEU A 153 6.96 0.59 14.76
CA LEU A 153 6.98 0.61 13.30
C LEU A 153 8.36 0.22 12.76
N GLY A 154 9.44 0.81 13.30
CA GLY A 154 10.81 0.49 12.89
C GLY A 154 11.21 -0.97 13.15
N GLU A 155 10.73 -1.58 14.23
CA GLU A 155 11.02 -2.97 14.60
C GLU A 155 10.20 -4.01 13.79
N ASN A 156 9.10 -3.58 13.14
CA ASN A 156 8.17 -4.49 12.49
C ASN A 156 8.00 -4.25 10.97
N VAL A 157 8.43 -3.12 10.44
CA VAL A 157 8.24 -2.80 9.01
C VAL A 157 8.81 -3.87 8.08
N LEU A 158 9.97 -4.45 8.38
CA LEU A 158 10.59 -5.50 7.56
C LEU A 158 10.01 -6.91 7.82
N LYS A 159 9.05 -7.04 8.72
CA LYS A 159 8.28 -8.28 8.92
C LYS A 159 6.99 -8.30 8.11
N LEU A 160 6.62 -7.19 7.50
CA LEU A 160 5.41 -7.09 6.70
C LEU A 160 5.67 -7.60 5.29
N CYS A 161 5.22 -8.81 5.02
CA CYS A 161 5.40 -9.50 3.75
C CYS A 161 4.42 -8.97 2.69
N HIS A 162 4.93 -8.77 1.48
CA HIS A 162 4.17 -8.36 0.30
C HIS A 162 4.43 -9.38 -0.81
N TRP A 163 3.49 -10.24 -1.12
CA TRP A 163 3.61 -11.18 -2.23
C TRP A 163 2.52 -10.91 -3.24
N PHE A 164 2.88 -10.69 -4.50
CA PHE A 164 1.90 -10.34 -5.51
C PHE A 164 2.24 -10.92 -6.89
N THR A 165 1.22 -10.97 -7.73
CA THR A 165 1.30 -11.34 -9.14
C THR A 165 0.52 -10.35 -9.99
N VAL A 166 0.99 -10.11 -11.19
CA VAL A 166 0.34 -9.22 -12.16
C VAL A 166 0.02 -9.98 -13.45
N ASP A 167 -0.99 -9.53 -14.16
CA ASP A 167 -1.30 -10.11 -15.48
C ASP A 167 -0.30 -9.67 -16.55
N ASP A 168 0.13 -8.40 -16.50
CA ASP A 168 1.04 -7.81 -17.45
C ASP A 168 2.11 -6.95 -16.77
N LEU A 169 3.36 -7.40 -16.76
CA LEU A 169 4.52 -6.66 -16.23
C LEU A 169 4.79 -5.33 -16.96
N ASN A 170 4.22 -5.14 -18.17
CA ASN A 170 4.44 -3.91 -18.91
C ASN A 170 3.86 -2.69 -18.20
N HIS A 171 2.82 -2.83 -17.37
CA HIS A 171 2.32 -1.73 -16.54
C HIS A 171 3.39 -1.23 -15.57
N LEU A 172 4.01 -2.13 -14.79
CA LEU A 172 5.08 -1.80 -13.85
C LEU A 172 6.33 -1.24 -14.55
N LYS A 173 6.69 -1.81 -15.71
CA LYS A 173 7.83 -1.35 -16.53
C LYS A 173 7.60 0.08 -17.05
N ARG A 174 6.44 0.34 -17.65
CA ARG A 174 6.09 1.68 -18.14
C ARG A 174 6.07 2.73 -17.04
N GLY A 175 5.58 2.33 -15.87
CA GLY A 175 5.60 3.17 -14.67
C GLY A 175 6.98 3.39 -14.06
N GLY A 176 8.00 2.62 -14.47
CA GLY A 176 9.35 2.68 -13.91
C GLY A 176 9.48 2.11 -12.48
N ARG A 177 8.52 1.30 -12.01
CA ARG A 177 8.53 0.68 -10.66
C ARG A 177 9.11 -0.73 -10.66
N VAL A 178 9.40 -1.27 -11.85
CA VAL A 178 10.24 -2.47 -12.03
C VAL A 178 11.26 -2.16 -13.11
N SER A 179 12.51 -2.61 -12.91
CA SER A 179 13.58 -2.36 -13.87
C SER A 179 13.30 -3.01 -15.24
N ALA A 180 13.79 -2.40 -16.32
CA ALA A 180 13.62 -2.91 -17.67
C ALA A 180 14.20 -4.33 -17.84
N THR A 181 15.31 -4.63 -17.18
CA THR A 181 15.97 -5.97 -17.16
C THR A 181 15.11 -7.01 -16.45
N ALA A 182 14.50 -6.67 -15.34
CA ALA A 182 13.59 -7.55 -14.62
C ALA A 182 12.32 -7.86 -15.45
N ALA A 183 11.83 -6.90 -16.24
CA ALA A 183 10.63 -7.05 -17.07
C ALA A 183 10.85 -7.86 -18.37
N LEU A 184 12.08 -7.94 -18.90
CA LEU A 184 12.42 -8.74 -20.11
C LEU A 184 12.08 -10.23 -19.95
N VAL A 185 11.88 -10.66 -18.73
CA VAL A 185 11.67 -12.04 -18.36
C VAL A 185 10.19 -12.49 -18.46
N GLY A 186 9.24 -11.58 -18.72
CA GLY A 186 7.78 -11.81 -18.62
C GLY A 186 6.98 -11.94 -19.93
N THR A 187 7.62 -11.94 -21.12
CA THR A 187 6.90 -11.90 -22.42
C THR A 187 6.45 -13.24 -22.98
N LEU A 188 6.67 -14.35 -22.30
CA LEU A 188 6.21 -15.66 -22.75
C LEU A 188 4.72 -15.83 -22.46
N LEU A 189 3.97 -16.29 -23.47
CA LEU A 189 2.52 -16.52 -23.39
C LEU A 189 2.17 -17.45 -22.22
N GLY A 190 1.30 -16.96 -21.33
CA GLY A 190 0.80 -17.73 -20.19
C GLY A 190 1.77 -17.81 -18.99
N VAL A 191 2.92 -17.12 -19.01
CA VAL A 191 3.83 -17.02 -17.86
C VAL A 191 3.43 -15.82 -17.00
N LYS A 192 3.26 -16.04 -15.70
CA LYS A 192 2.93 -15.03 -14.71
C LYS A 192 4.09 -14.83 -13.73
N PRO A 193 4.47 -13.59 -13.42
CA PRO A 193 5.50 -13.32 -12.43
C PRO A 193 4.95 -13.46 -11.02
N VAL A 194 5.79 -13.87 -10.10
CA VAL A 194 5.61 -13.73 -8.64
C VAL A 194 6.63 -12.70 -8.16
N LEU A 195 6.13 -11.66 -7.51
CA LEU A 195 6.92 -10.53 -7.06
C LEU A 195 6.77 -10.35 -5.54
N HIS A 196 7.74 -9.66 -4.96
CA HIS A 196 7.65 -9.13 -3.60
C HIS A 196 8.18 -7.70 -3.51
N VAL A 197 8.09 -7.11 -2.32
CA VAL A 197 8.75 -5.85 -1.98
C VAL A 197 10.01 -6.18 -1.18
N ASP A 198 11.18 -5.67 -1.60
CA ASP A 198 12.44 -5.86 -0.88
C ASP A 198 12.58 -4.96 0.36
N ASP A 199 13.70 -5.08 1.07
CA ASP A 199 13.97 -4.33 2.29
C ASP A 199 14.14 -2.82 2.08
N GLU A 200 14.35 -2.40 0.83
CA GLU A 200 14.45 -0.99 0.42
C GLU A 200 13.13 -0.45 -0.15
N GLY A 201 12.08 -1.27 -0.14
CA GLY A 201 10.74 -0.88 -0.59
C GLY A 201 10.54 -0.90 -2.10
N HIS A 202 11.40 -1.61 -2.87
CA HIS A 202 11.30 -1.78 -4.31
C HIS A 202 10.55 -3.05 -4.70
N LEU A 203 9.93 -3.05 -5.88
CA LEU A 203 9.23 -4.20 -6.42
C LEU A 203 10.22 -5.13 -7.15
N ILE A 204 10.36 -6.36 -6.67
CA ILE A 204 11.34 -7.34 -7.17
C ILE A 204 10.61 -8.58 -7.71
N PRO A 205 10.79 -8.95 -9.00
CA PRO A 205 10.38 -10.25 -9.52
C PRO A 205 11.27 -11.36 -8.95
N VAL A 206 10.66 -12.35 -8.31
CA VAL A 206 11.38 -13.45 -7.63
C VAL A 206 11.33 -14.73 -8.45
N SER A 207 10.17 -15.05 -8.99
CA SER A 207 9.98 -16.27 -9.75
C SER A 207 8.90 -16.10 -10.83
N LYS A 208 8.71 -17.15 -11.62
CA LYS A 208 7.73 -17.22 -12.67
C LYS A 208 7.06 -18.57 -12.65
N VAL A 209 5.77 -18.53 -12.89
CA VAL A 209 4.95 -19.74 -12.98
C VAL A 209 4.11 -19.73 -14.26
N ARG A 210 3.69 -20.88 -14.72
CA ARG A 210 2.86 -20.98 -15.93
C ARG A 210 1.39 -21.08 -15.54
N GLY A 211 0.62 -20.05 -15.94
CA GLY A 211 -0.82 -20.02 -15.72
C GLY A 211 -1.24 -19.18 -14.51
N ARG A 212 -2.45 -18.65 -14.60
CA ARG A 212 -3.02 -17.75 -13.59
C ARG A 212 -3.17 -18.44 -12.23
N ARG A 213 -3.76 -19.64 -12.22
CA ARG A 213 -4.01 -20.39 -10.99
C ARG A 213 -2.72 -20.65 -10.21
N GLN A 214 -1.67 -21.09 -10.91
CA GLN A 214 -0.37 -21.34 -10.29
C GLN A 214 0.26 -20.06 -9.72
N SER A 215 0.01 -18.89 -10.33
CA SER A 215 0.52 -17.64 -9.75
C SER A 215 -0.19 -17.24 -8.45
N LEU A 216 -1.48 -17.52 -8.33
CA LEU A 216 -2.24 -17.32 -7.10
C LEU A 216 -1.83 -18.32 -6.01
N ASP A 217 -1.66 -19.60 -6.36
CA ASP A 217 -1.18 -20.63 -5.44
C ASP A 217 0.24 -20.33 -4.93
N ALA A 218 1.11 -19.74 -5.77
CA ALA A 218 2.45 -19.33 -5.37
C ALA A 218 2.44 -18.25 -4.27
N LEU A 219 1.45 -17.33 -4.24
CA LEU A 219 1.32 -16.36 -3.16
C LEU A 219 1.02 -17.05 -1.82
N VAL A 220 0.13 -18.04 -1.83
CA VAL A 220 -0.22 -18.84 -0.65
C VAL A 220 0.97 -19.70 -0.19
N GLN A 221 1.75 -20.23 -1.14
CA GLN A 221 2.99 -20.96 -0.83
C GLN A 221 4.00 -20.04 -0.15
N LYS A 222 4.16 -18.81 -0.62
CA LYS A 222 5.06 -17.84 0.02
C LYS A 222 4.63 -17.50 1.45
N MET A 223 3.34 -17.43 1.71
CA MET A 223 2.83 -17.29 3.07
C MET A 223 3.17 -18.51 3.94
N GLU A 224 3.09 -19.73 3.39
CA GLU A 224 3.51 -20.95 4.12
C GLU A 224 4.98 -20.94 4.49
N GLU A 225 5.84 -20.41 3.61
CA GLU A 225 7.28 -20.37 3.81
C GLU A 225 7.73 -19.34 4.85
N THR A 226 6.97 -18.24 5.05
CA THR A 226 7.45 -17.05 5.77
C THR A 226 6.56 -16.55 6.89
N ALA A 227 5.26 -16.92 6.94
CA ALA A 227 4.33 -16.36 7.93
C ALA A 227 4.59 -16.87 9.36
N ILE A 228 4.44 -15.98 10.34
CA ILE A 228 4.50 -16.31 11.77
C ILE A 228 3.06 -16.46 12.28
N GLN A 229 2.73 -17.58 12.94
CA GLN A 229 1.42 -17.81 13.57
C GLN A 229 0.24 -17.33 12.70
N PRO A 230 0.11 -17.78 11.45
CA PRO A 230 -0.83 -17.22 10.48
C PRO A 230 -2.29 -17.27 10.93
N ALA A 231 -2.70 -18.26 11.74
CA ALA A 231 -4.06 -18.38 12.24
C ALA A 231 -4.51 -17.21 13.12
N ASP A 232 -3.57 -16.53 13.77
CA ASP A 232 -3.84 -15.43 14.72
C ASP A 232 -3.76 -14.04 14.05
N GLN A 233 -3.40 -14.00 12.77
CA GLN A 233 -3.22 -12.75 12.04
C GLN A 233 -4.52 -12.24 11.40
N THR A 234 -4.56 -10.93 11.17
CA THR A 234 -5.42 -10.32 10.16
C THR A 234 -4.61 -10.24 8.87
N VAL A 235 -5.12 -10.85 7.81
CA VAL A 235 -4.49 -10.91 6.49
C VAL A 235 -5.18 -9.94 5.55
N PHE A 236 -4.42 -9.20 4.76
CA PHE A 236 -4.97 -8.28 3.77
C PHE A 236 -4.70 -8.79 2.36
N ILE A 237 -5.65 -8.58 1.45
CA ILE A 237 -5.55 -8.95 0.03
C ILE A 237 -6.06 -7.78 -0.80
N SER A 238 -5.25 -7.25 -1.71
CA SER A 238 -5.72 -6.27 -2.68
C SER A 238 -5.79 -6.83 -4.09
N HIS A 239 -6.68 -6.28 -4.93
CA HIS A 239 -6.88 -6.75 -6.29
C HIS A 239 -7.12 -5.62 -7.29
N GLY A 240 -6.57 -5.77 -8.49
CA GLY A 240 -6.77 -4.89 -9.63
C GLY A 240 -7.98 -5.32 -10.46
N ASP A 241 -9.20 -5.15 -9.92
CA ASP A 241 -10.46 -5.49 -10.55
C ASP A 241 -10.56 -6.97 -11.02
N CYS A 242 -10.17 -7.88 -10.10
CA CYS A 242 -10.24 -9.33 -10.27
C CYS A 242 -10.62 -10.01 -8.93
N LEU A 243 -11.78 -9.62 -8.38
CA LEU A 243 -12.26 -10.07 -7.06
C LEU A 243 -12.29 -11.60 -6.92
N ALA A 244 -12.72 -12.31 -7.95
CA ALA A 244 -12.78 -13.78 -7.92
C ALA A 244 -11.40 -14.45 -7.67
N ASP A 245 -10.32 -13.86 -8.19
CA ASP A 245 -8.96 -14.31 -7.94
C ASP A 245 -8.51 -14.00 -6.50
N ALA A 246 -8.87 -12.82 -5.98
CA ALA A 246 -8.60 -12.44 -4.59
C ALA A 246 -9.36 -13.36 -3.60
N GLU A 247 -10.63 -13.64 -3.86
CA GLU A 247 -11.44 -14.59 -3.08
C GLU A 247 -10.88 -16.01 -3.12
N TYR A 248 -10.36 -16.42 -4.29
CA TYR A 248 -9.66 -17.69 -4.38
C TYR A 248 -8.46 -17.75 -3.44
N VAL A 249 -7.59 -16.74 -3.46
CA VAL A 249 -6.43 -16.68 -2.53
C VAL A 249 -6.91 -16.66 -1.08
N ALA A 250 -7.93 -15.86 -0.75
CA ALA A 250 -8.50 -15.79 0.59
C ALA A 250 -9.01 -17.16 1.09
N ASN A 251 -9.72 -17.90 0.23
CA ASN A 251 -10.22 -19.24 0.58
C ASN A 251 -9.07 -20.22 0.81
N ARG A 252 -8.04 -20.20 -0.04
CA ARG A 252 -6.83 -21.02 0.15
C ARG A 252 -6.10 -20.70 1.44
N VAL A 253 -6.01 -19.39 1.80
CA VAL A 253 -5.42 -18.94 3.07
C VAL A 253 -6.24 -19.43 4.26
N ARG A 254 -7.57 -19.32 4.22
CA ARG A 254 -8.47 -19.86 5.28
C ARG A 254 -8.32 -21.36 5.45
N GLU A 255 -8.41 -22.12 4.34
CA GLU A 255 -8.32 -23.58 4.35
C GLU A 255 -6.97 -24.08 4.88
N LYS A 256 -5.88 -23.43 4.48
CA LYS A 256 -4.53 -23.90 4.80
C LYS A 256 -4.04 -23.49 6.17
N PHE A 257 -4.36 -22.26 6.60
CA PHE A 257 -3.78 -21.65 7.81
C PHE A 257 -4.78 -21.38 8.92
N GLY A 258 -6.08 -21.53 8.67
CA GLY A 258 -7.11 -21.24 9.65
C GLY A 258 -7.30 -19.74 9.95
N VAL A 259 -6.83 -18.86 9.08
CA VAL A 259 -6.96 -17.39 9.23
C VAL A 259 -8.45 -17.03 9.27
N LYS A 260 -8.86 -16.32 10.31
CA LYS A 260 -10.26 -15.92 10.53
C LYS A 260 -10.58 -14.57 9.90
N ASN A 261 -9.66 -13.62 9.99
CA ASN A 261 -9.84 -12.23 9.56
C ASN A 261 -9.07 -11.97 8.27
N ILE A 262 -9.78 -11.86 7.16
CA ILE A 262 -9.21 -11.48 5.88
C ILE A 262 -9.96 -10.26 5.35
N TYR A 263 -9.24 -9.18 5.11
CA TYR A 263 -9.76 -7.98 4.48
C TYR A 263 -9.37 -7.99 3.00
N ILE A 264 -10.35 -7.78 2.13
CA ILE A 264 -10.16 -7.73 0.68
C ILE A 264 -10.65 -6.37 0.18
N ASN A 265 -9.84 -5.68 -0.61
CA ASN A 265 -10.26 -4.45 -1.26
C ASN A 265 -9.58 -4.27 -2.63
N PHE A 266 -10.08 -3.31 -3.41
CA PHE A 266 -9.44 -2.90 -4.65
C PHE A 266 -8.06 -2.32 -4.41
N ILE A 267 -7.17 -2.53 -5.39
CA ILE A 267 -6.01 -1.67 -5.59
C ILE A 267 -6.53 -0.34 -6.14
N GLY A 268 -6.25 0.76 -5.45
CA GLY A 268 -6.66 2.10 -5.86
C GLY A 268 -6.03 2.57 -7.17
N PRO A 269 -6.56 3.63 -7.78
CA PRO A 269 -6.10 4.14 -9.07
C PRO A 269 -4.61 4.50 -9.14
N VAL A 270 -4.02 5.00 -8.04
CA VAL A 270 -2.60 5.38 -8.00
C VAL A 270 -1.69 4.15 -8.14
N ILE A 271 -1.92 3.12 -7.34
CA ILE A 271 -1.17 1.86 -7.47
C ILE A 271 -1.57 1.13 -8.77
N GLY A 272 -2.85 1.10 -9.10
CA GLY A 272 -3.41 0.45 -10.28
C GLY A 272 -2.88 0.99 -11.61
N ALA A 273 -2.53 2.28 -11.69
CA ALA A 273 -1.90 2.89 -12.86
C ALA A 273 -0.57 2.20 -13.23
N HIS A 274 0.13 1.67 -12.23
CA HIS A 274 1.42 1.00 -12.37
C HIS A 274 1.31 -0.53 -12.40
N SER A 275 0.42 -1.11 -11.58
CA SER A 275 0.28 -2.57 -11.48
C SER A 275 -0.65 -3.18 -12.53
N GLY A 276 -1.66 -2.42 -12.95
CA GLY A 276 -2.63 -2.80 -13.98
C GLY A 276 -3.74 -3.74 -13.50
N PRO A 277 -4.74 -3.98 -14.38
CA PRO A 277 -5.81 -4.95 -14.11
C PRO A 277 -5.26 -6.37 -13.90
N GLY A 278 -5.95 -7.16 -13.08
CA GLY A 278 -5.58 -8.55 -12.81
C GLY A 278 -4.44 -8.71 -11.79
N THR A 279 -3.99 -7.65 -11.15
CA THR A 279 -3.05 -7.75 -10.02
C THR A 279 -3.73 -8.33 -8.81
N VAL A 280 -3.09 -9.28 -8.13
CA VAL A 280 -3.49 -9.78 -6.80
C VAL A 280 -2.30 -9.74 -5.89
N ALA A 281 -2.47 -9.15 -4.70
CA ALA A 281 -1.43 -9.04 -3.69
C ALA A 281 -1.93 -9.55 -2.33
N LEU A 282 -1.08 -10.30 -1.65
CA LEU A 282 -1.30 -10.92 -0.33
C LEU A 282 -0.32 -10.31 0.68
N PHE A 283 -0.85 -9.85 1.82
CA PHE A 283 -0.09 -9.16 2.86
C PHE A 283 -0.33 -9.81 4.23
N PHE A 284 0.75 -10.06 4.94
CA PHE A 284 0.74 -10.71 6.25
C PHE A 284 2.05 -10.41 7.01
N ILE A 285 2.12 -10.81 8.28
CA ILE A 285 3.34 -10.67 9.09
C ILE A 285 4.14 -11.98 9.01
N GLY A 286 5.41 -11.87 8.65
CA GLY A 286 6.39 -12.94 8.63
C GLY A 286 7.54 -12.72 9.59
N GLU A 287 8.52 -13.63 9.59
CA GLU A 287 9.79 -13.42 10.30
C GLU A 287 10.59 -12.27 9.67
N HIS A 288 10.55 -12.23 8.36
CA HIS A 288 11.11 -11.19 7.49
C HIS A 288 10.36 -11.20 6.16
N ARG A 289 10.33 -10.03 5.43
CA ARG A 289 9.66 -9.94 4.11
C ARG A 289 10.43 -10.67 3.01
#